data_2f13516d856f6a4ab6050eb930b23d10
#
_entry.id   2f13516d856f6a4ab6050eb930b23d10
#
_cell.length_a   1.000
_cell.length_b   1.000
_cell.length_c   1.000
_cell.angle_alpha   90.00
_cell.angle_beta   90.00
_cell.angle_gamma   90.00
#
_symmetry.space_group_name_H-M   'P 1'
#
loop_
_entity.id
_entity.type
_entity.pdbx_description
1 polymer ?
#
loop_
_entity_poly.entity_id
_entity_poly.type
_entity_poly.pdbx_seq_one_letter_code
_entity_poly.pdbx_strand_id
1 'polypeptide(L)'
;MNKRTTIAAAVLAAFAGTLAVPALAAGPDLKVALIAGKTGALEVYAKETETGFMMGLEYLTGGKMEINGRKLKVIIKDDQSKPDLGRTLLAEAYGDDKVDIAVGTTSSGSAISMLPVAQEYKKILIVEPAVADAITGDKWNRYIFRTARSSMQDAMAASSTLKAGSIAFLAQDYAFGKDAVKAAREALTATGSKAKIVHEEYAPATTTDFTAQAQRIFNALKDKPQPRILQVIWAGPHPLNKLADMKPERYGIILSPGGNILPVMKTWKTFAGTEGTLYYYYNFPKNKMNDWLVAEHTKRFKTPPDMFTAGGFVAASAVYNALQKANSTDTEKLITTMEGMEFDTPKGKMSFRKQDHQALQPMYHFRFKKQQKNEWDLLELVREIPASELPLPVKNKR
;
A
#
# COMPACT_ATOMS: atom_id res chain seq x y z
N MET A 1 -88.73 23.15 -44.16
CA MET A 1 -88.58 22.18 -43.07
C MET A 1 -87.16 21.61 -43.16
N ASN A 2 -86.18 22.16 -42.41
CA ASN A 2 -84.83 21.63 -42.33
C ASN A 2 -84.31 21.75 -40.89
N LYS A 3 -84.12 20.63 -40.25
CA LYS A 3 -83.54 20.52 -38.92
C LYS A 3 -82.04 20.62 -39.03
N ARG A 4 -81.44 21.62 -38.38
CA ARG A 4 -80.00 21.72 -38.23
C ARG A 4 -79.61 21.06 -36.91
N THR A 5 -78.80 20.02 -37.00
CA THR A 5 -78.20 19.31 -35.84
C THR A 5 -76.86 19.97 -35.51
N THR A 6 -76.75 20.53 -34.33
CA THR A 6 -75.49 21.12 -33.82
C THR A 6 -74.72 20.05 -33.10
N ILE A 7 -73.52 19.75 -33.57
CA ILE A 7 -72.55 18.84 -32.87
C ILE A 7 -71.68 19.70 -31.98
N ALA A 8 -71.75 19.47 -30.65
CA ALA A 8 -70.87 20.07 -29.69
C ALA A 8 -69.60 19.17 -29.54
N ALA A 9 -68.47 19.71 -29.94
CA ALA A 9 -67.17 19.06 -29.71
C ALA A 9 -66.68 19.39 -28.32
N ALA A 10 -66.62 18.40 -27.42
CA ALA A 10 -65.99 18.49 -26.12
C ALA A 10 -64.47 18.29 -26.28
N VAL A 11 -63.71 19.34 -26.02
CA VAL A 11 -62.22 19.28 -25.93
C VAL A 11 -61.82 18.79 -24.52
N LEU A 12 -61.38 17.53 -24.39
CA LEU A 12 -60.73 17.02 -23.18
C LEU A 12 -59.28 17.52 -23.18
N ALA A 13 -58.97 18.52 -22.35
CA ALA A 13 -57.61 18.89 -22.02
C ALA A 13 -57.03 17.89 -21.01
N ALA A 14 -56.19 16.96 -21.46
CA ALA A 14 -55.44 16.07 -20.61
C ALA A 14 -54.29 16.87 -19.94
N PHE A 15 -54.43 17.20 -18.67
CA PHE A 15 -53.35 17.67 -17.83
C PHE A 15 -52.41 16.50 -17.54
N ALA A 16 -51.31 16.38 -18.31
CA ALA A 16 -50.17 15.53 -17.96
C ALA A 16 -49.39 16.22 -16.83
N GLY A 17 -49.80 15.97 -15.60
CA GLY A 17 -49.04 16.35 -14.41
C GLY A 17 -47.74 15.54 -14.38
N THR A 18 -46.63 16.15 -14.76
CA THR A 18 -45.32 15.60 -14.48
C THR A 18 -45.13 15.58 -12.95
N LEU A 19 -45.29 14.41 -12.35
CA LEU A 19 -44.87 14.17 -10.98
C LEU A 19 -43.34 14.39 -10.94
N ALA A 20 -42.91 15.60 -10.59
CA ALA A 20 -41.53 15.84 -10.20
C ALA A 20 -41.26 15.00 -8.96
N VAL A 21 -40.62 13.87 -9.15
CA VAL A 21 -40.07 13.10 -8.04
C VAL A 21 -39.06 14.05 -7.34
N PRO A 22 -39.29 14.39 -6.07
CA PRO A 22 -38.33 15.24 -5.36
C PRO A 22 -36.99 14.54 -5.43
N ALA A 23 -35.98 15.17 -6.06
CA ALA A 23 -34.62 14.75 -5.96
C ALA A 23 -34.29 14.74 -4.46
N LEU A 24 -34.12 13.56 -3.87
CA LEU A 24 -33.63 13.49 -2.48
C LEU A 24 -32.37 14.34 -2.46
N ALA A 25 -32.41 15.40 -1.66
CA ALA A 25 -31.24 16.27 -1.48
C ALA A 25 -30.06 15.38 -1.11
N ALA A 26 -29.03 15.38 -1.94
CA ALA A 26 -27.82 14.66 -1.63
C ALA A 26 -27.33 15.11 -0.23
N GLY A 27 -27.04 14.15 0.65
CA GLY A 27 -26.52 14.45 1.98
C GLY A 27 -25.24 15.28 1.90
N PRO A 28 -24.69 15.74 3.01
CA PRO A 28 -23.46 16.53 3.03
C PRO A 28 -22.33 15.79 2.33
N ASP A 29 -21.37 16.55 1.76
CA ASP A 29 -20.22 16.00 1.07
C ASP A 29 -19.49 14.95 1.92
N LEU A 30 -18.98 13.89 1.29
CA LEU A 30 -18.07 12.94 1.89
C LEU A 30 -16.67 13.55 1.88
N LYS A 31 -15.98 13.54 3.01
CA LYS A 31 -14.63 14.11 3.11
C LYS A 31 -13.60 13.05 3.50
N VAL A 32 -12.53 12.95 2.74
CA VAL A 32 -11.42 12.04 3.00
C VAL A 32 -10.13 12.83 3.06
N ALA A 33 -9.31 12.65 4.09
CA ALA A 33 -7.96 13.17 4.11
C ALA A 33 -6.98 12.13 3.54
N LEU A 34 -6.04 12.58 2.71
CA LEU A 34 -4.85 11.81 2.33
C LEU A 34 -3.62 12.52 2.91
N ILE A 35 -3.00 11.91 3.91
CA ILE A 35 -1.79 12.42 4.57
C ILE A 35 -0.61 11.59 4.08
N ALA A 36 0.42 12.23 3.52
CA ALA A 36 1.55 11.54 2.91
C ALA A 36 2.84 12.38 3.03
N GLY A 37 4.00 11.73 3.05
CA GLY A 37 5.29 12.42 3.06
C GLY A 37 5.68 12.94 1.69
N LYS A 38 5.01 13.97 1.20
CA LYS A 38 5.13 14.50 -0.16
C LYS A 38 6.42 15.28 -0.41
N THR A 39 7.17 15.55 0.64
CA THR A 39 8.51 16.17 0.59
C THR A 39 9.50 15.34 1.41
N GLY A 40 10.80 15.40 1.06
CA GLY A 40 11.86 14.67 1.73
C GLY A 40 12.18 13.30 1.10
N ALA A 41 12.85 12.44 1.88
CA ALA A 41 13.44 11.20 1.36
C ALA A 41 12.43 10.18 0.79
N LEU A 42 11.15 10.26 1.18
CA LEU A 42 10.08 9.35 0.73
C LEU A 42 9.11 10.00 -0.27
N GLU A 43 9.44 11.18 -0.79
CA GLU A 43 8.59 11.96 -1.69
C GLU A 43 8.05 11.15 -2.87
N VAL A 44 8.91 10.36 -3.53
CA VAL A 44 8.50 9.55 -4.69
C VAL A 44 7.40 8.57 -4.32
N TYR A 45 7.53 7.88 -3.18
CA TYR A 45 6.54 6.91 -2.70
C TYR A 45 5.19 7.58 -2.39
N ALA A 46 5.25 8.75 -1.75
CA ALA A 46 4.04 9.51 -1.41
C ALA A 46 3.30 10.02 -2.66
N LYS A 47 4.03 10.53 -3.65
CA LYS A 47 3.45 10.98 -4.93
C LYS A 47 2.81 9.82 -5.71
N GLU A 48 3.45 8.67 -5.75
CA GLU A 48 2.89 7.47 -6.35
C GLU A 48 1.61 7.03 -5.61
N THR A 49 1.61 7.02 -4.27
CA THR A 49 0.43 6.69 -3.47
C THR A 49 -0.72 7.66 -3.75
N GLU A 50 -0.45 8.96 -3.79
CA GLU A 50 -1.46 9.98 -4.13
C GLU A 50 -2.02 9.76 -5.54
N THR A 51 -1.14 9.57 -6.53
CA THR A 51 -1.54 9.29 -7.91
C THR A 51 -2.47 8.07 -7.97
N GLY A 52 -2.08 6.98 -7.33
CA GLY A 52 -2.87 5.75 -7.30
C GLY A 52 -4.20 5.92 -6.57
N PHE A 53 -4.20 6.67 -5.46
CA PHE A 53 -5.43 6.96 -4.71
C PHE A 53 -6.44 7.74 -5.55
N MET A 54 -6.00 8.81 -6.21
CA MET A 54 -6.86 9.62 -7.06
C MET A 54 -7.36 8.85 -8.29
N MET A 55 -6.47 8.09 -8.96
CA MET A 55 -6.86 7.23 -10.09
C MET A 55 -7.85 6.13 -9.65
N GLY A 56 -7.67 5.58 -8.45
CA GLY A 56 -8.58 4.58 -7.89
C GLY A 56 -9.98 5.16 -7.64
N LEU A 57 -10.07 6.33 -7.04
CA LEU A 57 -11.35 7.02 -6.86
C LEU A 57 -12.00 7.37 -8.20
N GLU A 58 -11.22 7.85 -9.17
CA GLU A 58 -11.72 8.13 -10.53
C GLU A 58 -12.34 6.87 -11.17
N TYR A 59 -11.62 5.74 -11.13
CA TYR A 59 -12.10 4.47 -11.66
C TYR A 59 -13.40 4.02 -10.99
N LEU A 60 -13.42 3.98 -9.67
CA LEU A 60 -14.52 3.43 -8.87
C LEU A 60 -15.79 4.30 -8.92
N THR A 61 -15.62 5.61 -9.10
CA THR A 61 -16.74 6.55 -9.21
C THR A 61 -17.16 6.84 -10.66
N GLY A 62 -16.49 6.20 -11.64
CA GLY A 62 -16.70 6.50 -13.05
C GLY A 62 -16.40 7.96 -13.41
N GLY A 63 -15.42 8.56 -12.73
CA GLY A 63 -14.99 9.96 -12.90
C GLY A 63 -15.89 11.01 -12.24
N LYS A 64 -17.00 10.61 -11.63
CA LYS A 64 -17.97 11.56 -11.04
C LYS A 64 -17.54 12.10 -9.68
N MET A 65 -16.61 11.44 -9.00
CA MET A 65 -16.22 11.74 -7.61
C MET A 65 -17.45 11.83 -6.69
N GLU A 66 -18.33 10.83 -6.80
CA GLU A 66 -19.56 10.71 -6.01
C GLU A 66 -19.73 9.27 -5.52
N ILE A 67 -20.23 9.11 -4.30
CA ILE A 67 -20.59 7.82 -3.71
C ILE A 67 -21.99 7.95 -3.12
N ASN A 68 -22.91 7.07 -3.54
CA ASN A 68 -24.33 7.09 -3.12
C ASN A 68 -24.99 8.49 -3.27
N GLY A 69 -24.70 9.19 -4.38
CA GLY A 69 -25.23 10.52 -4.68
C GLY A 69 -24.63 11.67 -3.89
N ARG A 70 -23.61 11.43 -3.05
CA ARG A 70 -22.88 12.44 -2.28
C ARG A 70 -21.53 12.74 -2.92
N LYS A 71 -21.16 14.01 -3.05
CA LYS A 71 -19.84 14.40 -3.58
C LYS A 71 -18.74 13.94 -2.64
N LEU A 72 -17.65 13.43 -3.22
CA LEU A 72 -16.45 13.02 -2.52
C LEU A 72 -15.36 14.10 -2.65
N LYS A 73 -14.92 14.65 -1.53
CA LYS A 73 -13.83 15.62 -1.45
C LYS A 73 -12.59 14.98 -0.81
N VAL A 74 -11.45 15.12 -1.48
CA VAL A 74 -10.16 14.68 -0.95
C VAL A 74 -9.36 15.90 -0.50
N ILE A 75 -8.88 15.87 0.76
CA ILE A 75 -8.00 16.89 1.35
C ILE A 75 -6.62 16.27 1.49
N ILE A 76 -5.64 16.85 0.80
CA ILE A 76 -4.27 16.32 0.76
C ILE A 76 -3.39 17.14 1.72
N LYS A 77 -2.66 16.43 2.60
CA LYS A 77 -1.76 17.04 3.59
C LYS A 77 -0.36 16.39 3.47
N ASP A 78 0.69 17.19 3.67
CA ASP A 78 2.09 16.74 3.61
C ASP A 78 2.68 16.66 5.02
N ASP A 79 2.89 15.45 5.54
CA ASP A 79 3.53 15.24 6.84
C ASP A 79 5.06 15.24 6.79
N GLN A 80 5.65 15.41 5.61
CA GLN A 80 7.11 15.44 5.40
C GLN A 80 7.81 14.20 5.98
N SER A 81 7.08 13.11 6.18
CA SER A 81 7.51 11.90 6.91
C SER A 81 7.97 12.17 8.36
N LYS A 82 7.50 13.27 8.97
CA LYS A 82 7.81 13.67 10.35
C LYS A 82 6.68 13.24 11.29
N PRO A 83 6.97 12.41 12.34
CA PRO A 83 5.96 11.88 13.24
C PRO A 83 5.08 12.94 13.91
N ASP A 84 5.66 14.03 14.42
CA ASP A 84 4.91 15.08 15.09
C ASP A 84 3.98 15.83 14.13
N LEU A 85 4.45 16.10 12.91
CA LEU A 85 3.64 16.75 11.89
C LEU A 85 2.49 15.85 11.43
N GLY A 86 2.74 14.55 11.22
CA GLY A 86 1.72 13.57 10.89
C GLY A 86 0.61 13.54 11.93
N ARG A 87 0.97 13.54 13.21
CA ARG A 87 0.02 13.60 14.33
C ARG A 87 -0.81 14.88 14.30
N THR A 88 -0.18 16.03 14.12
CA THR A 88 -0.85 17.34 14.06
C THR A 88 -1.83 17.40 12.89
N LEU A 89 -1.38 17.02 11.69
CA LEU A 89 -2.21 17.06 10.49
C LEU A 89 -3.40 16.11 10.53
N LEU A 90 -3.26 14.95 11.21
CA LEU A 90 -4.40 14.06 11.41
C LEU A 90 -5.42 14.66 12.39
N ALA A 91 -4.95 15.31 13.46
CA ALA A 91 -5.84 16.01 14.41
C ALA A 91 -6.61 17.15 13.71
N GLU A 92 -5.94 17.97 12.90
CA GLU A 92 -6.57 18.99 12.06
C GLU A 92 -7.60 18.38 11.09
N ALA A 93 -7.24 17.29 10.40
CA ALA A 93 -8.15 16.63 9.46
C ALA A 93 -9.46 16.22 10.13
N TYR A 94 -9.39 15.64 11.34
CA TYR A 94 -10.59 15.24 12.08
C TYR A 94 -11.29 16.41 12.79
N GLY A 95 -10.52 17.31 13.40
CA GLY A 95 -11.03 18.41 14.23
C GLY A 95 -11.55 19.59 13.43
N ASP A 96 -10.79 20.05 12.45
CA ASP A 96 -11.07 21.29 11.71
C ASP A 96 -11.72 20.99 10.35
N ASP A 97 -11.10 20.12 9.55
CA ASP A 97 -11.62 19.77 8.22
C ASP A 97 -12.88 18.88 8.30
N LYS A 98 -13.10 18.21 9.45
CA LYS A 98 -14.23 17.29 9.67
C LYS A 98 -14.28 16.16 8.67
N VAL A 99 -13.14 15.51 8.40
CA VAL A 99 -13.11 14.37 7.49
C VAL A 99 -13.79 13.13 8.10
N ASP A 100 -14.38 12.32 7.23
CA ASP A 100 -15.06 11.09 7.62
C ASP A 100 -14.07 9.94 7.83
N ILE A 101 -13.07 9.84 6.93
CA ILE A 101 -11.99 8.85 6.93
C ILE A 101 -10.68 9.55 6.59
N ALA A 102 -9.59 9.17 7.26
CA ALA A 102 -8.24 9.55 6.84
C ALA A 102 -7.50 8.33 6.25
N VAL A 103 -6.61 8.60 5.29
CA VAL A 103 -5.70 7.63 4.67
C VAL A 103 -4.29 8.15 4.84
N GLY A 104 -3.34 7.30 5.15
CA GLY A 104 -1.91 7.63 5.25
C GLY A 104 -1.20 6.78 6.29
N THR A 105 0.07 6.93 6.45
CA THR A 105 1.02 7.79 5.76
C THR A 105 2.23 7.00 5.29
N THR A 106 3.19 7.67 4.62
CA THR A 106 4.32 7.00 3.97
C THR A 106 5.32 6.41 4.97
N SER A 107 5.68 7.15 6.01
CA SER A 107 6.66 6.73 7.02
C SER A 107 6.00 5.88 8.12
N SER A 108 6.60 4.73 8.44
CA SER A 108 6.12 3.90 9.57
C SER A 108 6.20 4.63 10.92
N GLY A 109 7.22 5.47 11.12
CA GLY A 109 7.32 6.28 12.34
C GLY A 109 6.18 7.31 12.44
N SER A 110 5.88 7.99 11.34
CA SER A 110 4.76 8.94 11.24
C SER A 110 3.42 8.22 11.42
N ALA A 111 3.21 7.08 10.75
CA ALA A 111 1.98 6.29 10.90
C ALA A 111 1.75 5.89 12.36
N ILE A 112 2.77 5.36 13.06
CA ILE A 112 2.65 4.96 14.47
C ILE A 112 2.27 6.14 15.36
N SER A 113 2.78 7.35 15.11
CA SER A 113 2.43 8.55 15.89
C SER A 113 0.98 9.01 15.69
N MET A 114 0.37 8.66 14.56
CA MET A 114 -1.01 8.99 14.20
C MET A 114 -2.04 8.06 14.86
N LEU A 115 -1.68 6.82 15.23
CA LEU A 115 -2.63 5.83 15.72
C LEU A 115 -3.41 6.28 16.97
N PRO A 116 -2.77 6.90 18.00
CA PRO A 116 -3.50 7.42 19.16
C PRO A 116 -4.49 8.52 18.80
N VAL A 117 -4.18 9.36 17.79
CA VAL A 117 -5.08 10.44 17.35
C VAL A 117 -6.37 9.88 16.77
N ALA A 118 -6.27 8.82 15.94
CA ALA A 118 -7.46 8.15 15.41
C ALA A 118 -8.38 7.64 16.55
N GLN A 119 -7.79 7.13 17.63
CA GLN A 119 -8.51 6.67 18.81
C GLN A 119 -9.14 7.84 19.59
N GLU A 120 -8.40 8.92 19.79
CA GLU A 120 -8.87 10.12 20.48
C GLU A 120 -10.10 10.74 19.80
N TYR A 121 -10.03 10.90 18.47
CA TYR A 121 -11.12 11.44 17.68
C TYR A 121 -12.21 10.42 17.34
N LYS A 122 -12.00 9.13 17.66
CA LYS A 122 -12.91 8.03 17.30
C LYS A 122 -13.23 8.02 15.81
N LYS A 123 -12.21 8.17 14.96
CA LYS A 123 -12.31 8.24 13.50
C LYS A 123 -11.38 7.24 12.84
N ILE A 124 -11.78 6.72 11.68
CA ILE A 124 -11.02 5.70 10.97
C ILE A 124 -9.77 6.29 10.30
N LEU A 125 -8.63 5.66 10.55
CA LEU A 125 -7.39 5.82 9.79
C LEU A 125 -7.12 4.54 9.01
N ILE A 126 -7.06 4.62 7.69
CA ILE A 126 -6.60 3.55 6.81
C ILE A 126 -5.12 3.78 6.52
N VAL A 127 -4.26 2.89 7.00
CA VAL A 127 -2.82 3.03 6.83
C VAL A 127 -2.37 2.48 5.47
N GLU A 128 -1.77 3.35 4.66
CA GLU A 128 -1.13 3.09 3.36
C GLU A 128 -0.06 4.16 3.15
N PRO A 129 1.18 3.86 2.74
CA PRO A 129 1.79 2.55 2.51
C PRO A 129 2.68 2.05 3.66
N ALA A 130 2.63 2.63 4.86
CA ALA A 130 3.49 2.26 6.00
C ALA A 130 3.33 0.79 6.42
N VAL A 131 4.46 0.11 6.71
CA VAL A 131 4.52 -1.35 6.81
C VAL A 131 4.84 -1.92 8.19
N ALA A 132 5.28 -1.12 9.17
CA ALA A 132 5.67 -1.64 10.49
C ALA A 132 4.56 -2.52 11.11
N ASP A 133 4.93 -3.69 11.61
CA ASP A 133 3.99 -4.67 12.20
C ASP A 133 3.23 -4.10 13.41
N ALA A 134 3.88 -3.19 14.15
CA ALA A 134 3.27 -2.52 15.29
C ALA A 134 1.94 -1.83 14.96
N ILE A 135 1.73 -1.39 13.71
CA ILE A 135 0.54 -0.65 13.27
C ILE A 135 -0.75 -1.47 13.46
N THR A 136 -0.73 -2.74 13.06
CA THR A 136 -1.84 -3.69 13.28
C THR A 136 -1.51 -4.71 14.39
N GLY A 137 -0.39 -4.53 15.09
CA GLY A 137 0.07 -5.29 16.24
C GLY A 137 -0.15 -4.56 17.56
N ASP A 138 0.91 -4.40 18.34
CA ASP A 138 0.88 -3.88 19.71
C ASP A 138 0.42 -2.42 19.84
N LYS A 139 0.46 -1.62 18.77
CA LYS A 139 -0.02 -0.24 18.72
C LYS A 139 -1.41 -0.10 18.11
N TRP A 140 -2.01 -1.19 17.67
CA TRP A 140 -3.33 -1.19 17.06
C TRP A 140 -4.42 -0.70 18.03
N ASN A 141 -5.38 -0.01 17.48
CA ASN A 141 -6.67 0.22 18.11
C ASN A 141 -7.80 0.03 17.08
N ARG A 142 -9.04 -0.10 17.52
CA ARG A 142 -10.17 -0.47 16.67
C ARG A 142 -10.49 0.48 15.51
N TYR A 143 -9.95 1.69 15.52
CA TYR A 143 -10.13 2.67 14.45
C TYR A 143 -9.09 2.56 13.33
N ILE A 144 -8.12 1.66 13.48
CA ILE A 144 -7.04 1.47 12.52
C ILE A 144 -7.35 0.32 11.59
N PHE A 145 -7.29 0.59 10.29
CA PHE A 145 -7.29 -0.39 9.22
C PHE A 145 -6.01 -0.24 8.42
N ARG A 146 -5.50 -1.31 7.82
CA ARG A 146 -4.29 -1.23 6.98
C ARG A 146 -4.50 -1.95 5.67
N THR A 147 -4.40 -1.22 4.57
CA THR A 147 -4.38 -1.76 3.20
C THR A 147 -2.98 -2.12 2.74
N ALA A 148 -1.96 -1.46 3.26
CA ALA A 148 -0.58 -1.81 3.01
C ALA A 148 -0.25 -3.25 3.45
N ARG A 149 0.75 -3.85 2.78
CA ARG A 149 1.36 -5.05 3.33
C ARG A 149 2.05 -4.74 4.68
N SER A 150 2.38 -5.77 5.43
CA SER A 150 3.16 -5.64 6.67
C SER A 150 4.61 -6.06 6.48
N SER A 151 5.51 -5.64 7.40
CA SER A 151 6.88 -6.18 7.45
C SER A 151 6.88 -7.71 7.56
N MET A 152 5.94 -8.27 8.30
CA MET A 152 5.78 -9.72 8.42
C MET A 152 5.38 -10.38 7.08
N GLN A 153 4.52 -9.74 6.26
CA GLN A 153 4.21 -10.27 4.92
C GLN A 153 5.44 -10.30 4.02
N ASP A 154 6.22 -9.21 3.99
CA ASP A 154 7.48 -9.16 3.24
C ASP A 154 8.44 -10.26 3.72
N ALA A 155 8.60 -10.40 5.04
CA ALA A 155 9.48 -11.38 5.66
C ALA A 155 9.04 -12.82 5.42
N MET A 156 7.75 -13.13 5.52
CA MET A 156 7.19 -14.46 5.25
C MET A 156 7.39 -14.85 3.78
N ALA A 157 7.12 -13.91 2.85
CA ALA A 157 7.34 -14.15 1.43
C ALA A 157 8.83 -14.41 1.14
N ALA A 158 9.74 -13.60 1.66
CA ALA A 158 11.18 -13.79 1.48
C ALA A 158 11.67 -15.11 2.12
N SER A 159 11.24 -15.41 3.35
CA SER A 159 11.63 -16.63 4.07
C SER A 159 11.13 -17.90 3.39
N SER A 160 9.97 -17.86 2.72
CA SER A 160 9.42 -19.00 1.99
C SER A 160 10.30 -19.45 0.81
N THR A 161 11.14 -18.56 0.30
CA THR A 161 12.07 -18.84 -0.79
C THR A 161 13.47 -19.25 -0.29
N LEU A 162 13.77 -19.09 1.00
CA LEU A 162 15.08 -19.34 1.59
C LEU A 162 15.05 -20.50 2.60
N LYS A 163 15.55 -21.67 2.20
CA LYS A 163 15.52 -22.88 3.04
C LYS A 163 16.64 -22.94 4.08
N ALA A 164 17.83 -22.45 3.77
CA ALA A 164 19.00 -22.47 4.65
C ALA A 164 20.00 -21.39 4.24
N GLY A 165 21.03 -21.14 5.08
CA GLY A 165 22.12 -20.21 4.79
C GLY A 165 22.38 -19.22 5.93
N SER A 166 23.21 -18.24 5.64
CA SER A 166 23.61 -17.21 6.60
C SER A 166 23.17 -15.84 6.06
N ILE A 167 22.44 -15.09 6.87
CA ILE A 167 21.88 -13.79 6.50
C ILE A 167 22.52 -12.71 7.35
N ALA A 168 22.96 -11.64 6.72
CA ALA A 168 23.20 -10.37 7.39
C ALA A 168 22.25 -9.31 6.85
N PHE A 169 21.85 -8.37 7.69
CA PHE A 169 21.01 -7.25 7.32
C PHE A 169 21.80 -5.94 7.34
N LEU A 170 21.53 -5.10 6.34
CA LEU A 170 21.75 -3.66 6.42
C LEU A 170 20.36 -2.99 6.42
N ALA A 171 20.00 -2.36 7.51
CA ALA A 171 18.68 -1.77 7.69
C ALA A 171 18.75 -0.30 8.12
N GLN A 172 17.74 0.47 7.76
CA GLN A 172 17.62 1.86 8.25
C GLN A 172 17.33 1.90 9.75
N ASP A 173 18.01 2.81 10.47
CA ASP A 173 17.90 2.95 11.92
C ASP A 173 16.65 3.77 12.34
N TYR A 174 15.45 3.27 11.98
CA TYR A 174 14.17 3.79 12.48
C TYR A 174 13.11 2.66 12.50
N ALA A 175 11.85 3.00 12.84
CA ALA A 175 10.77 2.03 13.04
C ALA A 175 10.65 0.98 11.93
N PHE A 176 10.75 1.39 10.66
CA PHE A 176 10.68 0.49 9.51
C PHE A 176 11.78 -0.57 9.51
N GLY A 177 13.04 -0.14 9.58
CA GLY A 177 14.17 -1.08 9.48
C GLY A 177 14.26 -2.04 10.65
N LYS A 178 14.05 -1.53 11.89
CA LYS A 178 14.05 -2.36 13.11
C LYS A 178 12.92 -3.38 13.10
N ASP A 179 11.74 -2.97 12.70
CA ASP A 179 10.58 -3.83 12.61
C ASP A 179 10.74 -4.93 11.55
N ALA A 180 11.29 -4.57 10.38
CA ALA A 180 11.51 -5.52 9.29
C ALA A 180 12.55 -6.60 9.66
N VAL A 181 13.64 -6.26 10.36
CA VAL A 181 14.62 -7.26 10.85
C VAL A 181 13.99 -8.18 11.90
N LYS A 182 13.19 -7.63 12.82
CA LYS A 182 12.43 -8.42 13.79
C LYS A 182 11.45 -9.37 13.07
N ALA A 183 10.70 -8.89 12.11
CA ALA A 183 9.78 -9.69 11.31
C ALA A 183 10.51 -10.81 10.55
N ALA A 184 11.70 -10.53 9.98
CA ALA A 184 12.51 -11.55 9.32
C ALA A 184 12.92 -12.68 10.26
N ARG A 185 13.32 -12.36 11.50
CA ARG A 185 13.66 -13.37 12.52
C ARG A 185 12.47 -14.27 12.84
N GLU A 186 11.32 -13.67 13.06
CA GLU A 186 10.09 -14.40 13.35
C GLU A 186 9.63 -15.26 12.16
N ALA A 187 9.72 -14.70 10.94
CA ALA A 187 9.34 -15.41 9.72
C ALA A 187 10.22 -16.62 9.42
N LEU A 188 11.55 -16.53 9.63
CA LEU A 188 12.46 -17.68 9.48
C LEU A 188 12.04 -18.82 10.41
N THR A 189 11.65 -18.51 11.64
CA THR A 189 11.14 -19.51 12.58
C THR A 189 9.80 -20.09 12.12
N ALA A 190 8.87 -19.23 11.73
CA ALA A 190 7.51 -19.63 11.35
C ALA A 190 7.47 -20.49 10.07
N THR A 191 8.39 -20.23 9.11
CA THR A 191 8.51 -21.01 7.86
C THR A 191 9.33 -22.29 8.00
N GLY A 192 9.94 -22.53 9.17
CA GLY A 192 10.86 -23.65 9.38
C GLY A 192 12.17 -23.53 8.60
N SER A 193 12.53 -22.35 8.15
CA SER A 193 13.80 -22.09 7.47
C SER A 193 14.98 -22.38 8.41
N LYS A 194 16.00 -23.06 7.88
CA LYS A 194 17.26 -23.31 8.61
C LYS A 194 18.27 -22.18 8.44
N ALA A 195 17.90 -21.11 7.74
CA ALA A 195 18.76 -19.93 7.61
C ALA A 195 18.93 -19.22 8.95
N LYS A 196 20.13 -18.67 9.18
CA LYS A 196 20.47 -18.00 10.44
C LYS A 196 20.85 -16.54 10.18
N ILE A 197 20.31 -15.63 10.96
CA ILE A 197 20.79 -14.24 11.01
C ILE A 197 22.09 -14.22 11.79
N VAL A 198 23.17 -13.82 11.14
CA VAL A 198 24.53 -13.79 11.72
C VAL A 198 25.01 -12.38 12.02
N HIS A 199 24.39 -11.35 11.45
CA HIS A 199 24.74 -9.95 11.70
C HIS A 199 23.56 -9.03 11.36
N GLU A 200 23.43 -7.96 12.14
CA GLU A 200 22.48 -6.89 11.92
C GLU A 200 23.22 -5.56 12.00
N GLU A 201 23.17 -4.79 10.94
CA GLU A 201 23.77 -3.47 10.84
C GLU A 201 22.67 -2.45 10.62
N TYR A 202 22.68 -1.40 11.42
CA TYR A 202 21.72 -0.30 11.29
C TYR A 202 22.45 0.99 10.95
N ALA A 203 21.90 1.77 10.01
CA ALA A 203 22.46 3.05 9.63
C ALA A 203 21.35 4.10 9.45
N PRO A 204 21.62 5.38 9.82
CA PRO A 204 20.70 6.48 9.58
C PRO A 204 20.27 6.58 8.12
N ALA A 205 19.02 7.00 7.86
CA ALA A 205 18.49 7.17 6.51
C ALA A 205 19.29 8.19 5.67
N THR A 206 20.04 9.08 6.32
CA THR A 206 20.90 10.09 5.69
C THR A 206 22.30 9.56 5.33
N THR A 207 22.63 8.29 5.63
CA THR A 207 23.93 7.69 5.32
C THR A 207 24.15 7.65 3.82
N THR A 208 25.29 8.14 3.37
CA THR A 208 25.71 8.15 1.97
C THR A 208 26.94 7.29 1.68
N ASP A 209 27.79 7.05 2.68
CA ASP A 209 28.94 6.14 2.64
C ASP A 209 28.65 4.91 3.51
N PHE A 210 28.75 3.74 2.89
CA PHE A 210 28.46 2.45 3.51
C PHE A 210 29.69 1.57 3.68
N THR A 211 30.89 2.12 3.48
CA THR A 211 32.16 1.36 3.52
C THR A 211 32.36 0.62 4.85
N ALA A 212 32.20 1.33 5.96
CA ALA A 212 32.39 0.73 7.28
C ALA A 212 31.34 -0.34 7.59
N GLN A 213 30.06 -0.09 7.24
CA GLN A 213 28.98 -1.05 7.42
C GLN A 213 29.22 -2.31 6.58
N ALA A 214 29.56 -2.13 5.29
CA ALA A 214 29.84 -3.23 4.37
C ALA A 214 31.00 -4.10 4.87
N GLN A 215 32.09 -3.50 5.36
CA GLN A 215 33.22 -4.25 5.93
C GLN A 215 32.81 -5.11 7.13
N ARG A 216 32.03 -4.58 8.07
CA ARG A 216 31.53 -5.34 9.22
C ARG A 216 30.65 -6.51 8.77
N ILE A 217 29.74 -6.25 7.85
CA ILE A 217 28.85 -7.27 7.29
C ILE A 217 29.63 -8.37 6.55
N PHE A 218 30.57 -7.98 5.67
CA PHE A 218 31.36 -8.94 4.89
C PHE A 218 32.22 -9.81 5.81
N ASN A 219 32.84 -9.22 6.83
CA ASN A 219 33.58 -9.97 7.84
C ASN A 219 32.69 -10.93 8.63
N ALA A 220 31.47 -10.53 8.95
CA ALA A 220 30.52 -11.40 9.67
C ALA A 220 30.06 -12.59 8.81
N LEU A 221 30.00 -12.44 7.46
CA LEU A 221 29.50 -13.45 6.54
C LEU A 221 30.59 -14.35 5.94
N LYS A 222 31.83 -13.88 5.71
CA LYS A 222 32.88 -14.53 4.87
C LYS A 222 33.13 -16.00 5.18
N ASP A 223 33.03 -16.42 6.46
CA ASP A 223 33.32 -17.79 6.89
C ASP A 223 32.07 -18.56 7.35
N LYS A 224 30.89 -18.06 7.02
CA LYS A 224 29.62 -18.68 7.40
C LYS A 224 29.13 -19.68 6.35
N PRO A 225 28.23 -20.60 6.71
CA PRO A 225 27.61 -21.52 5.75
C PRO A 225 26.93 -20.83 4.56
N GLN A 226 27.06 -21.43 3.39
CA GLN A 226 26.39 -20.96 2.17
C GLN A 226 24.89 -21.36 2.14
N PRO A 227 24.05 -20.61 1.40
CA PRO A 227 24.33 -19.31 0.79
C PRO A 227 24.53 -18.19 1.84
N ARG A 228 25.41 -17.26 1.54
CA ARG A 228 25.65 -16.07 2.37
C ARG A 228 24.92 -14.90 1.76
N ILE A 229 23.97 -14.33 2.46
CA ILE A 229 23.06 -13.33 1.92
C ILE A 229 23.21 -12.03 2.70
N LEU A 230 23.45 -10.93 2.00
CA LEU A 230 23.25 -9.59 2.51
C LEU A 230 21.91 -9.08 2.03
N GLN A 231 20.97 -8.94 2.94
CA GLN A 231 19.66 -8.35 2.67
C GLN A 231 19.65 -6.88 3.08
N VAL A 232 19.20 -6.02 2.17
CA VAL A 232 19.15 -4.57 2.37
C VAL A 232 17.70 -4.13 2.59
N ILE A 233 17.42 -3.56 3.77
CA ILE A 233 16.12 -3.02 4.17
C ILE A 233 16.21 -1.50 4.16
N TRP A 234 15.87 -0.89 3.02
CA TRP A 234 16.09 0.53 2.80
C TRP A 234 14.99 1.17 1.97
N ALA A 235 14.48 2.30 2.43
CA ALA A 235 13.51 3.14 1.73
C ALA A 235 14.17 4.47 1.30
N GLY A 236 13.75 5.01 0.15
CA GLY A 236 14.36 6.21 -0.43
C GLY A 236 15.64 5.88 -1.22
N PRO A 237 16.64 6.77 -1.23
CA PRO A 237 17.91 6.55 -1.95
C PRO A 237 18.58 5.25 -1.52
N HIS A 238 18.57 4.25 -2.40
CA HIS A 238 18.91 2.87 -2.04
C HIS A 238 20.42 2.57 -2.19
N PRO A 239 21.09 1.94 -1.19
CA PRO A 239 22.54 1.72 -1.19
C PRO A 239 23.01 0.55 -2.06
N LEU A 240 22.11 -0.23 -2.67
CA LEU A 240 22.43 -1.53 -3.27
C LEU A 240 23.54 -1.46 -4.32
N ASN A 241 23.55 -0.45 -5.21
CA ASN A 241 24.59 -0.29 -6.21
C ASN A 241 25.95 -0.01 -5.57
N LYS A 242 25.99 0.82 -4.52
CA LYS A 242 27.23 1.11 -3.77
C LYS A 242 27.79 -0.15 -3.11
N LEU A 243 26.92 -0.99 -2.55
CA LEU A 243 27.32 -2.27 -1.97
C LEU A 243 27.81 -3.26 -3.04
N ALA A 244 27.19 -3.29 -4.22
CA ALA A 244 27.63 -4.12 -5.34
C ALA A 244 29.01 -3.70 -5.85
N ASP A 245 29.32 -2.40 -5.90
CA ASP A 245 30.63 -1.87 -6.30
C ASP A 245 31.78 -2.32 -5.35
N MET A 246 31.45 -2.67 -4.10
CA MET A 246 32.40 -3.21 -3.12
C MET A 246 32.72 -4.71 -3.31
N LYS A 247 32.14 -5.33 -4.37
CA LYS A 247 32.45 -6.70 -4.79
C LYS A 247 32.22 -7.76 -3.71
N PRO A 248 31.01 -7.83 -3.10
CA PRO A 248 30.68 -8.85 -2.08
C PRO A 248 30.83 -10.28 -2.58
N GLU A 249 30.70 -10.52 -3.88
CA GLU A 249 30.90 -11.83 -4.51
C GLU A 249 32.30 -12.42 -4.28
N ARG A 250 33.31 -11.58 -4.04
CA ARG A 250 34.67 -12.04 -3.68
C ARG A 250 34.72 -12.79 -2.35
N TYR A 251 33.70 -12.55 -1.50
CA TYR A 251 33.52 -13.23 -0.20
C TYR A 251 32.43 -14.32 -0.29
N GLY A 252 31.96 -14.64 -1.51
CA GLY A 252 30.85 -15.56 -1.73
C GLY A 252 29.52 -15.04 -1.15
N ILE A 253 29.34 -13.71 -1.09
CA ILE A 253 28.16 -13.05 -0.57
C ILE A 253 27.24 -12.66 -1.73
N ILE A 254 25.97 -13.04 -1.60
CA ILE A 254 24.90 -12.69 -2.52
C ILE A 254 24.16 -11.47 -1.96
N LEU A 255 24.06 -10.40 -2.74
CA LEU A 255 23.17 -9.29 -2.42
C LEU A 255 21.74 -9.70 -2.74
N SER A 256 20.85 -9.57 -1.76
CA SER A 256 19.41 -9.75 -1.96
C SER A 256 18.76 -8.39 -2.19
N PRO A 257 18.33 -8.11 -3.43
CA PRO A 257 17.81 -6.79 -3.76
C PRO A 257 16.40 -6.54 -3.17
N GLY A 258 15.61 -7.61 -2.92
CA GLY A 258 14.19 -7.45 -2.65
C GLY A 258 13.47 -6.78 -3.82
N GLY A 259 12.19 -6.41 -3.62
CA GLY A 259 11.46 -5.56 -4.54
C GLY A 259 11.60 -4.08 -4.16
N ASN A 260 11.62 -3.20 -5.15
CA ASN A 260 11.62 -1.75 -4.97
C ASN A 260 10.81 -1.09 -6.10
N ILE A 261 10.70 0.24 -6.08
CA ILE A 261 10.06 0.99 -7.17
C ILE A 261 10.82 0.82 -8.49
N LEU A 262 10.10 0.89 -9.59
CA LEU A 262 10.63 0.67 -10.93
C LEU A 262 11.85 1.52 -11.27
N PRO A 263 11.88 2.86 -10.98
CA PRO A 263 13.05 3.68 -11.24
C PRO A 263 14.31 3.22 -10.51
N VAL A 264 14.19 2.70 -9.30
CA VAL A 264 15.30 2.17 -8.51
C VAL A 264 15.76 0.83 -9.10
N MET A 265 14.83 -0.12 -9.31
CA MET A 265 15.16 -1.42 -9.89
C MET A 265 15.79 -1.33 -11.29
N LYS A 266 15.38 -0.35 -12.09
CA LYS A 266 15.97 -0.08 -13.42
C LYS A 266 17.48 0.21 -13.35
N THR A 267 17.98 0.72 -12.24
CA THR A 267 19.41 0.96 -12.03
C THR A 267 20.19 -0.31 -11.66
N TRP A 268 19.53 -1.40 -11.33
CA TRP A 268 20.12 -2.63 -10.80
C TRP A 268 20.55 -3.62 -11.89
N LYS A 269 21.36 -3.16 -12.84
CA LYS A 269 21.76 -3.95 -14.03
C LYS A 269 22.58 -5.20 -13.70
N THR A 270 23.29 -5.23 -12.58
CA THR A 270 24.12 -6.35 -12.15
C THR A 270 23.33 -7.49 -11.49
N PHE A 271 22.05 -7.32 -11.27
CA PHE A 271 21.19 -8.28 -10.56
C PHE A 271 20.42 -9.23 -11.50
N ALA A 272 20.72 -9.23 -12.82
CA ALA A 272 20.07 -10.13 -13.77
C ALA A 272 20.18 -11.60 -13.34
N GLY A 273 19.06 -12.30 -13.26
CA GLY A 273 18.96 -13.68 -12.79
C GLY A 273 18.82 -13.85 -11.27
N THR A 274 18.97 -12.81 -10.47
CA THR A 274 18.69 -12.87 -9.02
C THR A 274 17.19 -12.85 -8.74
N GLU A 275 16.80 -13.42 -7.60
CA GLU A 275 15.41 -13.53 -7.18
C GLU A 275 15.10 -12.65 -5.99
N GLY A 276 13.83 -12.31 -5.84
CA GLY A 276 13.32 -11.54 -4.72
C GLY A 276 11.81 -11.65 -4.60
N THR A 277 11.24 -10.95 -3.64
CA THR A 277 9.80 -10.90 -3.43
C THR A 277 9.31 -9.47 -3.39
N LEU A 278 8.07 -9.24 -3.86
CA LEU A 278 7.40 -7.93 -3.80
C LEU A 278 5.89 -8.13 -3.79
N TYR A 279 5.15 -7.07 -3.48
CA TYR A 279 3.70 -7.14 -3.37
C TYR A 279 2.95 -6.65 -4.62
N TYR A 280 3.63 -6.06 -5.59
CA TYR A 280 3.05 -5.65 -6.87
C TYR A 280 4.13 -5.39 -7.91
N TYR A 281 3.86 -5.84 -9.13
CA TYR A 281 4.55 -5.43 -10.35
C TYR A 281 3.52 -5.34 -11.47
N TYR A 282 3.52 -4.28 -12.25
CA TYR A 282 2.41 -3.86 -13.11
C TYR A 282 1.85 -4.95 -14.05
N ASN A 283 2.66 -5.93 -14.45
CA ASN A 283 2.22 -6.98 -15.37
C ASN A 283 1.98 -8.35 -14.69
N PHE A 284 2.08 -8.45 -13.36
CA PHE A 284 1.83 -9.71 -12.65
C PHE A 284 0.33 -9.95 -12.39
N PRO A 285 -0.42 -9.02 -11.79
CA PRO A 285 -1.84 -9.22 -11.61
C PRO A 285 -2.59 -9.24 -12.95
N LYS A 286 -3.58 -10.15 -13.10
CA LYS A 286 -4.38 -10.31 -14.31
C LYS A 286 -5.86 -10.07 -13.98
N ASN A 287 -6.26 -8.81 -13.98
CA ASN A 287 -7.65 -8.41 -13.77
C ASN A 287 -7.94 -7.05 -14.43
N LYS A 288 -9.22 -6.77 -14.68
CA LYS A 288 -9.67 -5.55 -15.37
C LYS A 288 -9.23 -4.25 -14.69
N MET A 289 -9.15 -4.24 -13.36
CA MET A 289 -8.76 -3.07 -12.59
C MET A 289 -7.29 -2.73 -12.80
N ASN A 290 -6.43 -3.76 -12.77
CA ASN A 290 -5.02 -3.62 -13.08
C ASN A 290 -4.79 -3.23 -14.55
N ASP A 291 -5.51 -3.85 -15.47
CA ASP A 291 -5.39 -3.54 -16.90
C ASP A 291 -5.74 -2.07 -17.17
N TRP A 292 -6.80 -1.55 -16.55
CA TRP A 292 -7.16 -0.13 -16.63
C TRP A 292 -6.08 0.76 -16.00
N LEU A 293 -5.60 0.42 -14.80
CA LEU A 293 -4.56 1.20 -14.12
C LEU A 293 -3.28 1.28 -14.97
N VAL A 294 -2.84 0.16 -15.54
CA VAL A 294 -1.65 0.11 -16.40
C VAL A 294 -1.84 0.96 -17.65
N ALA A 295 -2.99 0.83 -18.33
CA ALA A 295 -3.29 1.57 -19.55
C ALA A 295 -3.34 3.09 -19.30
N GLU A 296 -4.14 3.52 -18.32
CA GLU A 296 -4.33 4.95 -18.03
C GLU A 296 -3.08 5.60 -17.41
N HIS A 297 -2.37 4.91 -16.52
CA HIS A 297 -1.13 5.42 -15.96
C HIS A 297 -0.06 5.61 -17.05
N THR A 298 0.12 4.60 -17.92
CA THR A 298 1.08 4.68 -19.02
C THR A 298 0.71 5.80 -20.01
N LYS A 299 -0.57 5.96 -20.29
CA LYS A 299 -1.06 7.04 -21.16
C LYS A 299 -0.74 8.43 -20.60
N ARG A 300 -0.98 8.65 -19.30
CA ARG A 300 -0.84 9.95 -18.61
C ARG A 300 0.62 10.27 -18.26
N PHE A 301 1.37 9.31 -17.74
CA PHE A 301 2.69 9.52 -17.16
C PHE A 301 3.85 8.92 -17.98
N LYS A 302 3.56 8.21 -19.08
CA LYS A 302 4.55 7.54 -19.96
C LYS A 302 5.37 6.45 -19.27
N THR A 303 4.95 6.02 -18.10
CA THR A 303 5.51 4.91 -17.33
C THR A 303 4.41 3.97 -16.85
N PRO A 304 4.65 2.68 -16.65
CA PRO A 304 3.68 1.82 -15.99
C PRO A 304 3.49 2.25 -14.52
N PRO A 305 2.36 1.89 -13.89
CA PRO A 305 2.16 2.15 -12.46
C PRO A 305 3.12 1.32 -11.62
N ASP A 306 3.56 1.88 -10.52
CA ASP A 306 4.45 1.25 -9.57
C ASP A 306 3.70 0.69 -8.34
N MET A 307 4.44 0.07 -7.45
CA MET A 307 3.88 -0.60 -6.28
C MET A 307 3.12 0.36 -5.35
N PHE A 308 3.59 1.58 -5.16
CA PHE A 308 2.89 2.56 -4.33
C PHE A 308 1.69 3.18 -5.05
N THR A 309 1.72 3.28 -6.38
CA THR A 309 0.54 3.64 -7.18
C THR A 309 -0.55 2.58 -7.01
N ALA A 310 -0.21 1.30 -7.11
CA ALA A 310 -1.17 0.23 -6.86
C ALA A 310 -1.67 0.24 -5.41
N GLY A 311 -0.81 0.52 -4.42
CA GLY A 311 -1.18 0.65 -3.02
C GLY A 311 -2.18 1.78 -2.78
N GLY A 312 -1.93 2.95 -3.34
CA GLY A 312 -2.87 4.08 -3.28
C GLY A 312 -4.24 3.73 -3.87
N PHE A 313 -4.27 3.04 -5.02
CA PHE A 313 -5.54 2.54 -5.59
C PHE A 313 -6.24 1.55 -4.65
N VAL A 314 -5.51 0.66 -3.99
CA VAL A 314 -6.07 -0.27 -2.99
C VAL A 314 -6.72 0.50 -1.84
N ALA A 315 -6.06 1.55 -1.32
CA ALA A 315 -6.64 2.40 -0.29
C ALA A 315 -7.92 3.11 -0.77
N ALA A 316 -7.95 3.60 -2.02
CA ALA A 316 -9.15 4.16 -2.64
C ALA A 316 -10.28 3.12 -2.71
N SER A 317 -9.95 1.86 -3.09
CA SER A 317 -10.92 0.77 -3.12
C SER A 317 -11.51 0.50 -1.74
N ALA A 318 -10.69 0.51 -0.69
CA ALA A 318 -11.15 0.33 0.68
C ALA A 318 -12.10 1.46 1.11
N VAL A 319 -11.71 2.72 0.89
CA VAL A 319 -12.54 3.91 1.20
C VAL A 319 -13.87 3.87 0.45
N TYR A 320 -13.83 3.65 -0.86
CA TYR A 320 -15.02 3.61 -1.70
C TYR A 320 -15.99 2.53 -1.23
N ASN A 321 -15.51 1.29 -1.06
CA ASN A 321 -16.36 0.17 -0.64
C ASN A 321 -16.91 0.37 0.78
N ALA A 322 -16.12 0.93 1.71
CA ALA A 322 -16.58 1.22 3.05
C ALA A 322 -17.75 2.22 3.03
N LEU A 323 -17.58 3.36 2.38
CA LEU A 323 -18.61 4.41 2.28
C LEU A 323 -19.83 3.95 1.49
N GLN A 324 -19.63 3.23 0.38
CA GLN A 324 -20.70 2.71 -0.45
C GLN A 324 -21.57 1.70 0.29
N LYS A 325 -20.94 0.69 0.92
CA LYS A 325 -21.64 -0.41 1.59
C LYS A 325 -22.31 0.05 2.90
N ALA A 326 -21.62 0.87 3.69
CA ALA A 326 -22.18 1.42 4.93
C ALA A 326 -23.32 2.40 4.65
N ASN A 327 -23.29 3.08 3.52
CA ASN A 327 -24.17 4.22 3.20
C ASN A 327 -24.29 5.21 4.36
N SER A 328 -23.16 5.47 5.02
CA SER A 328 -23.08 6.25 6.26
C SER A 328 -21.65 6.73 6.48
N THR A 329 -21.52 7.84 7.23
CA THR A 329 -20.24 8.33 7.75
C THR A 329 -20.12 8.11 9.26
N ASP A 330 -21.09 7.41 9.87
CA ASP A 330 -21.00 6.97 11.26
C ASP A 330 -19.86 5.98 11.43
N THR A 331 -18.95 6.28 12.36
CA THR A 331 -17.71 5.52 12.55
C THR A 331 -17.98 4.07 12.95
N GLU A 332 -18.98 3.82 13.79
CA GLU A 332 -19.30 2.45 14.24
C GLU A 332 -19.86 1.60 13.09
N LYS A 333 -20.72 2.20 12.25
CA LYS A 333 -21.21 1.54 11.03
C LYS A 333 -20.08 1.25 10.05
N LEU A 334 -19.16 2.20 9.88
CA LEU A 334 -17.99 1.99 9.00
C LEU A 334 -17.11 0.85 9.53
N ILE A 335 -16.77 0.83 10.82
CA ILE A 335 -15.98 -0.26 11.43
C ILE A 335 -16.66 -1.62 11.20
N THR A 336 -17.95 -1.71 11.55
CA THR A 336 -18.73 -2.95 11.37
C THR A 336 -18.77 -3.41 9.90
N THR A 337 -18.87 -2.45 8.97
CA THR A 337 -18.86 -2.73 7.51
C THR A 337 -17.49 -3.20 7.04
N MET A 338 -16.42 -2.59 7.55
CA MET A 338 -15.06 -2.89 7.12
C MET A 338 -14.49 -4.16 7.73
N GLU A 339 -14.94 -4.58 8.93
CA GLU A 339 -14.51 -5.83 9.55
C GLU A 339 -14.93 -7.05 8.69
N GLY A 340 -13.95 -7.72 8.10
CA GLY A 340 -14.16 -8.85 7.19
C GLY A 340 -14.61 -8.43 5.77
N MET A 341 -14.61 -7.13 5.46
CA MET A 341 -14.99 -6.64 4.13
C MET A 341 -14.03 -7.15 3.06
N GLU A 342 -14.62 -7.79 2.04
CA GLU A 342 -13.92 -8.09 0.78
C GLU A 342 -14.13 -6.96 -0.23
N PHE A 343 -13.08 -6.64 -0.99
CA PHE A 343 -13.11 -5.62 -2.03
C PHE A 343 -12.11 -5.94 -3.15
N ASP A 344 -12.47 -5.58 -4.37
CA ASP A 344 -11.62 -5.77 -5.54
C ASP A 344 -10.58 -4.65 -5.65
N THR A 345 -9.39 -5.02 -6.13
CA THR A 345 -8.23 -4.13 -6.27
C THR A 345 -7.42 -4.48 -7.52
N PRO A 346 -6.48 -3.61 -7.94
CA PRO A 346 -5.53 -3.96 -9.00
C PRO A 346 -4.73 -5.23 -8.71
N LYS A 347 -4.55 -5.59 -7.43
CA LYS A 347 -3.83 -6.79 -7.01
C LYS A 347 -4.71 -8.03 -6.87
N GLY A 348 -5.97 -7.93 -7.26
CA GLY A 348 -7.00 -8.94 -7.05
C GLY A 348 -7.88 -8.65 -5.85
N LYS A 349 -8.60 -9.66 -5.39
CA LYS A 349 -9.49 -9.54 -4.24
C LYS A 349 -8.67 -9.46 -2.95
N MET A 350 -8.98 -8.49 -2.11
CA MET A 350 -8.43 -8.34 -0.76
C MET A 350 -9.54 -8.35 0.28
N SER A 351 -9.19 -8.65 1.53
CA SER A 351 -10.13 -8.60 2.64
C SER A 351 -9.48 -8.08 3.91
N PHE A 352 -10.20 -7.31 4.70
CA PHE A 352 -9.75 -6.94 6.04
C PHE A 352 -9.98 -8.09 7.01
N ARG A 353 -8.92 -8.55 7.67
CA ARG A 353 -9.04 -9.52 8.75
C ARG A 353 -9.71 -8.87 9.98
N LYS A 354 -10.75 -9.52 10.51
CA LYS A 354 -11.53 -8.97 11.62
C LYS A 354 -10.72 -8.69 12.88
N GLN A 355 -9.73 -9.51 13.16
CA GLN A 355 -9.01 -9.50 14.44
C GLN A 355 -8.15 -8.26 14.63
N ASP A 356 -7.53 -7.76 13.56
CA ASP A 356 -6.53 -6.69 13.60
C ASP A 356 -6.64 -5.68 12.45
N HIS A 357 -7.67 -5.81 11.62
CA HIS A 357 -7.95 -4.96 10.47
C HIS A 357 -6.82 -4.90 9.43
N GLN A 358 -5.94 -5.92 9.40
CA GLN A 358 -4.96 -6.07 8.34
C GLN A 358 -5.61 -6.58 7.08
N ALA A 359 -5.41 -5.90 5.95
CA ALA A 359 -5.80 -6.43 4.66
C ALA A 359 -4.87 -7.56 4.23
N LEU A 360 -5.47 -8.71 3.92
CA LEU A 360 -4.76 -9.89 3.43
C LEU A 360 -4.61 -9.79 1.91
N GLN A 361 -3.41 -10.04 1.40
CA GLN A 361 -3.06 -9.86 0.00
C GLN A 361 -2.01 -10.87 -0.45
N PRO A 362 -1.95 -11.22 -1.76
CA PRO A 362 -0.88 -12.04 -2.31
C PRO A 362 0.45 -11.28 -2.35
N MET A 363 1.53 -12.05 -2.41
CA MET A 363 2.88 -11.58 -2.70
C MET A 363 3.39 -12.28 -3.96
N TYR A 364 4.46 -11.78 -4.56
CA TYR A 364 5.02 -12.34 -5.79
C TYR A 364 6.49 -12.64 -5.58
N HIS A 365 6.89 -13.89 -5.90
CA HIS A 365 8.28 -14.29 -6.07
C HIS A 365 8.67 -14.02 -7.51
N PHE A 366 9.70 -13.25 -7.73
CA PHE A 366 10.16 -12.83 -9.03
C PHE A 366 11.64 -13.12 -9.26
N ARG A 367 12.05 -13.07 -10.52
CA ARG A 367 13.45 -13.05 -10.95
C ARG A 367 13.71 -11.84 -11.83
N PHE A 368 14.86 -11.18 -11.67
CA PHE A 368 15.31 -10.15 -12.60
C PHE A 368 15.63 -10.74 -13.96
N LYS A 369 15.03 -10.19 -15.02
CA LYS A 369 15.24 -10.66 -16.38
C LYS A 369 16.67 -10.40 -16.85
N LYS A 370 17.25 -11.39 -17.54
CA LYS A 370 18.52 -11.23 -18.25
C LYS A 370 18.36 -10.44 -19.55
N GLN A 371 17.21 -10.58 -20.20
CA GLN A 371 16.85 -9.86 -21.42
C GLN A 371 15.51 -9.15 -21.22
N GLN A 372 15.50 -7.86 -21.49
CA GLN A 372 14.36 -6.97 -21.31
C GLN A 372 13.83 -6.52 -22.67
N LYS A 373 12.51 -6.50 -22.86
CA LYS A 373 11.86 -6.00 -24.09
C LYS A 373 11.85 -4.48 -24.17
N ASN A 374 11.81 -3.83 -23.04
CA ASN A 374 11.87 -2.37 -22.87
C ASN A 374 12.43 -2.04 -21.49
N GLU A 375 12.63 -0.75 -21.22
CA GLU A 375 13.25 -0.27 -19.98
C GLU A 375 12.48 -0.59 -18.67
N TRP A 376 11.20 -0.99 -18.77
CA TRP A 376 10.34 -1.34 -17.62
C TRP A 376 10.08 -2.84 -17.50
N ASP A 377 10.50 -3.63 -18.47
CA ASP A 377 10.33 -5.11 -18.47
C ASP A 377 11.41 -5.79 -17.62
N LEU A 378 11.46 -5.45 -16.34
CA LEU A 378 12.55 -5.77 -15.42
C LEU A 378 12.44 -7.19 -14.83
N LEU A 379 11.21 -7.66 -14.58
CA LEU A 379 10.95 -8.84 -13.77
C LEU A 379 10.17 -9.91 -14.54
N GLU A 380 10.48 -11.17 -14.26
CA GLU A 380 9.65 -12.32 -14.60
C GLU A 380 9.03 -12.90 -13.33
N LEU A 381 7.79 -13.33 -13.44
CA LEU A 381 7.08 -14.00 -12.35
C LEU A 381 7.61 -15.42 -12.22
N VAL A 382 8.12 -15.76 -11.04
CA VAL A 382 8.47 -17.13 -10.66
C VAL A 382 7.23 -17.82 -10.09
N ARG A 383 6.59 -17.18 -9.10
CA ARG A 383 5.38 -17.69 -8.46
C ARG A 383 4.58 -16.56 -7.79
N GLU A 384 3.26 -16.63 -7.88
CA GLU A 384 2.38 -15.92 -6.96
C GLU A 384 2.32 -16.69 -5.65
N ILE A 385 2.41 -15.98 -4.52
CA ILE A 385 2.30 -16.51 -3.17
C ILE A 385 0.95 -16.02 -2.63
N PRO A 386 -0.08 -16.86 -2.63
CA PRO A 386 -1.40 -16.42 -2.17
C PRO A 386 -1.39 -16.09 -0.68
N ALA A 387 -2.31 -15.23 -0.25
CA ALA A 387 -2.40 -14.81 1.16
C ALA A 387 -2.57 -16.01 2.12
N SER A 388 -3.21 -17.09 1.68
CA SER A 388 -3.40 -18.32 2.45
C SER A 388 -2.09 -19.08 2.76
N GLU A 389 -1.05 -18.88 1.97
CA GLU A 389 0.29 -19.44 2.21
C GLU A 389 1.16 -18.52 3.09
N LEU A 390 0.67 -17.36 3.47
CA LEU A 390 1.35 -16.40 4.33
C LEU A 390 0.60 -16.27 5.67
N PRO A 391 0.73 -17.23 6.59
CA PRO A 391 0.01 -17.24 7.87
C PRO A 391 0.53 -16.11 8.77
N LEU A 392 -0.05 -14.93 8.62
CA LEU A 392 0.33 -13.76 9.41
C LEU A 392 -0.17 -13.89 10.86
N PRO A 393 0.70 -13.79 11.87
CA PRO A 393 0.27 -13.81 13.26
C PRO A 393 -0.59 -12.59 13.59
N VAL A 394 -1.61 -12.80 14.41
CA VAL A 394 -2.38 -11.71 15.02
C VAL A 394 -1.64 -11.29 16.29
N LYS A 395 -1.18 -10.04 16.33
CA LYS A 395 -0.30 -9.54 17.40
C LYS A 395 -0.94 -8.44 18.26
N ASN A 396 -2.11 -7.96 17.88
CA ASN A 396 -2.83 -6.95 18.65
C ASN A 396 -3.48 -7.57 19.91
N LYS A 397 -3.80 -6.71 20.86
CA LYS A 397 -4.64 -7.02 22.01
C LYS A 397 -5.98 -6.32 21.79
N ARG A 398 -7.04 -7.10 21.53
CA ARG A 398 -8.41 -6.60 21.49
C ARG A 398 -8.94 -6.35 22.89
#